data_7fd2949501ed4cfef4e83e372299a24c
#
_entry.id   7fd2949501ed4cfef4e83e372299a24c
#
_cell.length_a   1.000
_cell.length_b   1.000
_cell.length_c   1.000
_cell.angle_alpha   90.00
_cell.angle_beta   90.00
_cell.angle_gamma   90.00
#
_symmetry.space_group_name_H-M   'P 1'
#
loop_
_entity.id
_entity.type
_entity.pdbx_description
1 polymer ?
#
loop_
_entity_poly.entity_id
_entity_poly.type
_entity_poly.pdbx_seq_one_letter_code
_entity_poly.pdbx_strand_id
1 'polypeptide(L)'
;MRRRDIMSTYCTVSSSDRFEFLYEYYYNYKNILSCERHCVIYMIESFMMKNHWEKYCKYYNSLNKNSLITRISECMSKGEAIDFVFEDEELPEYILSAYKNYIAMRVDFRIFANALSSIGGKDEELLRRYIMGEIDLQGIAAERTIAYETAKGKIRDLKKLLKERTLSFLEEGEVA
;
A
#
# COMPACT_ATOMS: atom_id res chain seq x y z
N MET A 1 16.08 8.15 0.69
CA MET A 1 14.99 8.72 -0.15
C MET A 1 13.90 9.25 0.78
N ARG A 2 13.30 10.41 0.50
CA ARG A 2 12.27 10.96 1.40
C ARG A 2 10.93 10.22 1.16
N ARG A 3 10.09 10.06 2.21
CA ARG A 3 8.77 9.40 2.12
C ARG A 3 7.92 9.89 0.94
N ARG A 4 7.85 11.21 0.72
CA ARG A 4 7.08 11.79 -0.39
C ARG A 4 7.59 11.38 -1.76
N ASP A 5 8.90 11.23 -1.90
CA ASP A 5 9.52 10.85 -3.17
C ASP A 5 9.18 9.39 -3.53
N ILE A 6 9.15 8.49 -2.53
CA ILE A 6 8.74 7.09 -2.75
C ILE A 6 7.27 7.00 -3.16
N MET A 7 6.37 7.72 -2.50
CA MET A 7 4.93 7.62 -2.77
C MET A 7 4.57 8.11 -4.18
N SER A 8 5.21 9.19 -4.65
CA SER A 8 4.95 9.75 -5.99
C SER A 8 5.48 8.88 -7.14
N THR A 9 6.44 7.99 -6.87
CA THR A 9 7.12 7.14 -7.86
C THR A 9 7.09 5.66 -7.47
N TYR A 10 6.11 5.24 -6.67
CA TYR A 10 6.11 3.93 -6.02
C TYR A 10 6.26 2.76 -6.99
N CYS A 11 5.58 2.80 -8.14
CA CYS A 11 5.68 1.77 -9.17
C CYS A 11 7.06 1.68 -9.83
N THR A 12 7.88 2.72 -9.75
CA THR A 12 9.20 2.78 -10.41
C THR A 12 10.36 2.51 -9.47
N VAL A 13 10.11 2.44 -8.17
CA VAL A 13 11.12 2.11 -7.16
C VAL A 13 11.35 0.59 -7.11
N SER A 14 12.57 0.18 -6.75
CA SER A 14 12.91 -1.23 -6.62
C SER A 14 12.03 -1.95 -5.59
N SER A 15 11.77 -3.25 -5.80
CA SER A 15 11.04 -4.09 -4.83
C SER A 15 11.69 -4.06 -3.44
N SER A 16 13.03 -3.94 -3.38
CA SER A 16 13.77 -3.79 -2.12
C SER A 16 13.44 -2.48 -1.39
N ASP A 17 13.36 -1.35 -2.11
CA ASP A 17 13.00 -0.06 -1.51
C ASP A 17 11.54 -0.02 -1.10
N ARG A 18 10.63 -0.63 -1.87
CA ARG A 18 9.23 -0.83 -1.52
C ARG A 18 9.09 -1.65 -0.24
N PHE A 19 9.89 -2.72 -0.08
CA PHE A 19 9.94 -3.49 1.16
C PHE A 19 10.38 -2.64 2.37
N GLU A 20 11.48 -1.88 2.25
CA GLU A 20 11.97 -1.04 3.35
C GLU A 20 10.92 0.02 3.74
N PHE A 21 10.23 0.59 2.77
CA PHE A 21 9.14 1.54 3.01
C PHE A 21 7.98 0.86 3.76
N LEU A 22 7.54 -0.34 3.34
CA LEU A 22 6.51 -1.11 4.02
C LEU A 22 6.90 -1.44 5.46
N TYR A 23 8.14 -1.89 5.67
CA TYR A 23 8.66 -2.25 6.99
C TYR A 23 8.69 -1.05 7.94
N GLU A 24 9.16 0.10 7.47
CA GLU A 24 9.29 1.32 8.28
C GLU A 24 7.92 1.92 8.65
N TYR A 25 6.96 1.86 7.72
CA TYR A 25 5.65 2.53 7.89
C TYR A 25 4.49 1.57 8.14
N TYR A 26 4.72 0.29 8.38
CA TYR A 26 3.67 -0.72 8.53
C TYR A 26 2.62 -0.33 9.58
N TYR A 27 3.04 0.20 10.71
CA TYR A 27 2.18 0.65 11.80
C TYR A 27 1.14 1.69 11.38
N ASN A 28 1.43 2.48 10.35
CA ASN A 28 0.59 3.56 9.85
C ASN A 28 0.15 3.37 8.38
N TYR A 29 0.45 2.23 7.78
CA TYR A 29 0.31 2.04 6.35
C TYR A 29 -1.15 2.12 5.87
N LYS A 30 -2.12 1.67 6.68
CA LYS A 30 -3.55 1.79 6.37
C LYS A 30 -3.99 3.25 6.23
N ASN A 31 -3.46 4.15 7.06
CA ASN A 31 -3.73 5.58 6.94
C ASN A 31 -3.07 6.17 5.69
N ILE A 32 -1.84 5.73 5.38
CA ILE A 32 -1.15 6.14 4.15
C ILE A 32 -1.99 5.75 2.94
N LEU A 33 -2.44 4.50 2.83
CA LEU A 33 -3.31 4.04 1.75
C LEU A 33 -4.62 4.84 1.67
N SER A 34 -5.22 5.16 2.82
CA SER A 34 -6.43 5.98 2.86
C SER A 34 -6.19 7.39 2.31
N CYS A 35 -5.07 8.02 2.69
CA CYS A 35 -4.69 9.33 2.17
C CYS A 35 -4.46 9.30 0.65
N GLU A 36 -3.69 8.32 0.16
CA GLU A 36 -3.43 8.17 -1.28
C GLU A 36 -4.72 7.95 -2.08
N ARG A 37 -5.61 7.11 -1.59
CA ARG A 37 -6.93 6.92 -2.20
C ARG A 37 -7.70 8.24 -2.31
N HIS A 38 -7.74 9.05 -1.24
CA HIS A 38 -8.43 10.33 -1.26
C HIS A 38 -7.76 11.32 -2.23
N CYS A 39 -6.42 11.32 -2.32
CA CYS A 39 -5.70 12.14 -3.29
C CYS A 39 -6.10 11.79 -4.73
N VAL A 40 -6.12 10.49 -5.07
CA VAL A 40 -6.52 10.05 -6.42
C VAL A 40 -7.98 10.43 -6.71
N ILE A 41 -8.90 10.19 -5.77
CA ILE A 41 -10.30 10.56 -5.92
C ILE A 41 -10.45 12.06 -6.15
N TYR A 42 -9.73 12.89 -5.40
CA TYR A 42 -9.75 14.35 -5.56
C TYR A 42 -9.22 14.79 -6.92
N MET A 43 -8.16 14.14 -7.43
CA MET A 43 -7.64 14.41 -8.79
C MET A 43 -8.67 14.08 -9.86
N ILE A 44 -9.33 12.93 -9.76
CA ILE A 44 -10.41 12.51 -10.68
C ILE A 44 -11.58 13.48 -10.60
N GLU A 45 -12.02 13.82 -9.40
CA GLU A 45 -13.10 14.79 -9.18
C GLU A 45 -12.79 16.15 -9.81
N SER A 46 -11.58 16.66 -9.59
CA SER A 46 -11.11 17.93 -10.14
C SER A 46 -11.03 17.90 -11.66
N PHE A 47 -10.63 16.78 -12.23
CA PHE A 47 -10.61 16.57 -13.69
C PHE A 47 -12.03 16.57 -14.26
N MET A 48 -12.94 15.78 -13.68
CA MET A 48 -14.33 15.69 -14.15
C MET A 48 -15.08 17.02 -14.06
N MET A 49 -14.80 17.83 -13.02
CA MET A 49 -15.40 19.17 -12.87
C MET A 49 -15.07 20.10 -14.06
N LYS A 50 -13.86 19.94 -14.63
CA LYS A 50 -13.42 20.74 -15.79
C LYS A 50 -13.94 20.20 -17.13
N ASN A 51 -14.28 18.91 -17.19
CA ASN A 51 -14.56 18.18 -18.42
C ASN A 51 -16.01 17.67 -18.52
N HIS A 52 -16.98 18.42 -18.03
CA HIS A 52 -18.42 18.09 -18.13
C HIS A 52 -18.78 16.72 -17.52
N TRP A 53 -18.75 16.66 -16.20
CA TRP A 53 -19.01 15.47 -15.39
C TRP A 53 -20.33 14.72 -15.71
N GLU A 54 -21.32 15.36 -16.37
CA GLU A 54 -22.59 14.77 -16.77
C GLU A 54 -22.42 13.53 -17.69
N LYS A 55 -21.40 13.53 -18.55
CA LYS A 55 -21.06 12.38 -19.39
C LYS A 55 -20.79 11.14 -18.53
N TYR A 56 -19.99 11.31 -17.48
CA TYR A 56 -19.58 10.23 -16.59
C TYR A 56 -20.73 9.72 -15.74
N CYS A 57 -21.66 10.59 -15.33
CA CYS A 57 -22.89 10.17 -14.64
C CYS A 57 -23.73 9.24 -15.47
N LYS A 58 -23.89 9.48 -16.77
CA LYS A 58 -24.62 8.60 -17.67
C LYS A 58 -23.98 7.22 -17.81
N TYR A 59 -22.66 7.19 -17.96
CA TYR A 59 -21.90 5.95 -18.08
C TYR A 59 -22.08 5.03 -16.87
N TYR A 60 -22.12 5.59 -15.67
CA TYR A 60 -22.29 4.80 -14.43
C TYR A 60 -23.72 4.62 -13.97
N ASN A 61 -24.71 5.02 -14.75
CA ASN A 61 -26.09 5.12 -14.26
C ASN A 61 -26.18 5.88 -12.92
N SER A 62 -25.33 6.89 -12.75
CA SER A 62 -25.27 7.69 -11.53
C SER A 62 -26.17 8.91 -11.66
N LEU A 63 -26.98 9.16 -10.61
CA LEU A 63 -27.98 10.22 -10.63
C LEU A 63 -27.34 11.62 -10.48
N ASN A 64 -26.18 11.70 -9.88
CA ASN A 64 -25.46 12.95 -9.62
C ASN A 64 -23.97 12.72 -9.36
N LYS A 65 -23.21 13.83 -9.29
CA LYS A 65 -21.75 13.82 -9.07
C LYS A 65 -21.35 13.05 -7.81
N ASN A 66 -22.06 13.22 -6.70
CA ASN A 66 -21.70 12.57 -5.44
C ASN A 66 -21.83 11.04 -5.52
N SER A 67 -22.90 10.55 -6.16
CA SER A 67 -23.06 9.10 -6.37
C SER A 67 -21.98 8.54 -7.29
N LEU A 68 -21.54 9.29 -8.30
CA LEU A 68 -20.45 8.90 -9.17
C LEU A 68 -19.12 8.80 -8.41
N ILE A 69 -18.75 9.80 -7.63
CA ILE A 69 -17.53 9.79 -6.80
C ILE A 69 -17.56 8.66 -5.77
N THR A 70 -18.71 8.41 -5.14
CA THR A 70 -18.88 7.28 -4.23
C THR A 70 -18.59 5.97 -4.94
N ARG A 71 -19.14 5.75 -6.15
CA ARG A 71 -18.93 4.55 -6.92
C ARG A 71 -17.48 4.35 -7.35
N ILE A 72 -16.81 5.41 -7.80
CA ILE A 72 -15.37 5.37 -8.09
C ILE A 72 -14.57 4.97 -6.85
N SER A 73 -14.90 5.55 -5.69
CA SER A 73 -14.25 5.21 -4.42
C SER A 73 -14.48 3.75 -4.03
N GLU A 74 -15.65 3.19 -4.31
CA GLU A 74 -15.96 1.77 -4.09
C GLU A 74 -15.14 0.86 -5.03
N CYS A 75 -15.07 1.18 -6.32
CA CYS A 75 -14.25 0.45 -7.29
C CYS A 75 -12.78 0.45 -6.85
N MET A 76 -12.23 1.60 -6.49
CA MET A 76 -10.87 1.70 -5.96
C MET A 76 -10.68 0.85 -4.70
N SER A 77 -11.64 0.84 -3.79
CA SER A 77 -11.54 0.06 -2.55
C SER A 77 -11.56 -1.44 -2.80
N LYS A 78 -12.23 -1.89 -3.85
CA LYS A 78 -12.26 -3.29 -4.29
C LYS A 78 -11.05 -3.67 -5.14
N GLY A 79 -10.30 -2.69 -5.68
CA GLY A 79 -9.19 -2.90 -6.63
C GLY A 79 -9.68 -3.16 -8.05
N GLU A 80 -10.91 -2.76 -8.36
CA GLU A 80 -11.44 -2.78 -9.72
C GLU A 80 -10.78 -1.68 -10.54
N ALA A 81 -10.52 -1.94 -11.83
CA ALA A 81 -9.92 -0.96 -12.72
C ALA A 81 -10.84 0.25 -12.90
N ILE A 82 -10.24 1.45 -12.89
CA ILE A 82 -10.95 2.69 -13.22
C ILE A 82 -10.99 2.92 -14.73
N ASP A 83 -10.12 2.24 -15.48
CA ASP A 83 -9.91 2.47 -16.92
C ASP A 83 -11.20 2.39 -17.74
N PHE A 84 -12.14 1.52 -17.33
CA PHE A 84 -13.44 1.40 -18.00
C PHE A 84 -14.35 2.65 -17.83
N VAL A 85 -14.02 3.55 -16.90
CA VAL A 85 -14.75 4.81 -16.64
C VAL A 85 -14.56 5.80 -17.77
N PHE A 86 -13.46 5.68 -18.50
CA PHE A 86 -12.95 6.73 -19.37
C PHE A 86 -12.61 6.19 -20.76
N GLU A 87 -13.32 5.14 -21.23
CA GLU A 87 -13.08 4.53 -22.53
C GLU A 87 -13.07 5.53 -23.71
N ASP A 88 -13.80 6.65 -23.59
CA ASP A 88 -13.87 7.68 -24.64
C ASP A 88 -12.93 8.87 -24.41
N GLU A 89 -12.27 8.99 -23.26
CA GLU A 89 -11.35 10.10 -22.95
C GLU A 89 -10.17 9.56 -22.14
N GLU A 90 -8.96 9.78 -22.62
CA GLU A 90 -7.74 9.46 -21.90
C GLU A 90 -7.63 10.28 -20.61
N LEU A 91 -7.53 9.58 -19.46
CA LEU A 91 -7.17 10.23 -18.22
C LEU A 91 -5.78 10.86 -18.34
N PRO A 92 -5.59 12.09 -17.81
CA PRO A 92 -4.27 12.68 -17.74
C PRO A 92 -3.25 11.75 -17.08
N GLU A 93 -2.05 11.68 -17.63
CA GLU A 93 -0.98 10.78 -17.16
C GLU A 93 -0.71 10.90 -15.66
N TYR A 94 -0.83 12.11 -15.09
CA TYR A 94 -0.62 12.30 -13.66
C TYR A 94 -1.68 11.59 -12.78
N ILE A 95 -2.92 11.44 -13.26
CA ILE A 95 -3.99 10.71 -12.57
C ILE A 95 -3.75 9.21 -12.69
N LEU A 96 -3.43 8.74 -13.91
CA LEU A 96 -3.11 7.33 -14.15
C LEU A 96 -1.91 6.88 -13.33
N SER A 97 -0.87 7.69 -13.27
CA SER A 97 0.33 7.41 -12.46
C SER A 97 0.00 7.35 -10.97
N ALA A 98 -0.76 8.31 -10.44
CA ALA A 98 -1.17 8.31 -9.04
C ALA A 98 -2.05 7.08 -8.71
N TYR A 99 -2.95 6.71 -9.61
CA TYR A 99 -3.78 5.52 -9.45
C TYR A 99 -2.95 4.22 -9.45
N LYS A 100 -2.03 4.07 -10.42
CA LYS A 100 -1.11 2.91 -10.49
C LYS A 100 -0.28 2.79 -9.21
N ASN A 101 0.27 3.90 -8.71
CA ASN A 101 1.00 3.92 -7.45
C ASN A 101 0.13 3.46 -6.27
N TYR A 102 -1.10 3.95 -6.16
CA TYR A 102 -2.04 3.52 -5.11
C TYR A 102 -2.35 2.02 -5.17
N ILE A 103 -2.62 1.48 -6.37
CA ILE A 103 -2.91 0.05 -6.55
C ILE A 103 -1.69 -0.80 -6.17
N ALA A 104 -0.49 -0.43 -6.64
CA ALA A 104 0.75 -1.12 -6.29
C ALA A 104 0.99 -1.11 -4.76
N MET A 105 0.86 0.03 -4.11
CA MET A 105 0.98 0.15 -2.66
C MET A 105 -0.02 -0.76 -1.91
N ARG A 106 -1.24 -0.87 -2.40
CA ARG A 106 -2.29 -1.73 -1.80
C ARG A 106 -1.96 -3.21 -1.97
N VAL A 107 -1.51 -3.61 -3.15
CA VAL A 107 -1.10 -5.00 -3.44
C VAL A 107 0.09 -5.39 -2.58
N ASP A 108 1.12 -4.56 -2.56
CA ASP A 108 2.34 -4.79 -1.80
C ASP A 108 2.09 -4.88 -0.29
N PHE A 109 1.18 -4.05 0.24
CA PHE A 109 0.78 -4.14 1.64
C PHE A 109 0.13 -5.49 1.98
N ARG A 110 -0.71 -6.01 1.08
CA ARG A 110 -1.31 -7.34 1.25
C ARG A 110 -0.26 -8.44 1.18
N ILE A 111 0.66 -8.35 0.22
CA ILE A 111 1.77 -9.30 0.08
C ILE A 111 2.64 -9.28 1.34
N PHE A 112 3.03 -8.11 1.82
CA PHE A 112 3.82 -7.97 3.05
C PHE A 112 3.09 -8.55 4.27
N ALA A 113 1.79 -8.27 4.44
CA ALA A 113 1.00 -8.81 5.54
C ALA A 113 0.90 -10.34 5.48
N ASN A 114 0.75 -10.92 4.29
CA ASN A 114 0.74 -12.37 4.08
C ASN A 114 2.12 -12.99 4.37
N ALA A 115 3.20 -12.35 3.89
CA ALA A 115 4.56 -12.78 4.17
C ALA A 115 4.86 -12.75 5.68
N LEU A 116 4.43 -11.71 6.39
CA LEU A 116 4.55 -11.61 7.84
C LEU A 116 3.79 -12.76 8.53
N SER A 117 2.53 -12.99 8.16
CA SER A 117 1.73 -14.09 8.72
C SER A 117 2.31 -15.47 8.41
N SER A 118 2.99 -15.62 7.27
CA SER A 118 3.64 -16.89 6.91
C SER A 118 4.81 -17.29 7.81
N ILE A 119 5.42 -16.33 8.55
CA ILE A 119 6.46 -16.63 9.55
C ILE A 119 5.90 -17.56 10.62
N GLY A 120 4.70 -17.23 11.10
CA GLY A 120 3.95 -18.05 12.05
C GLY A 120 4.46 -18.04 13.48
N GLY A 121 3.59 -18.47 14.40
CA GLY A 121 3.91 -18.69 15.80
C GLY A 121 4.43 -17.47 16.55
N LYS A 122 5.28 -17.73 17.56
CA LYS A 122 5.82 -16.68 18.43
C LYS A 122 6.77 -15.69 17.73
N ASP A 123 7.31 -16.05 16.58
CA ASP A 123 8.23 -15.20 15.83
C ASP A 123 7.47 -14.18 14.99
N GLU A 124 6.33 -14.56 14.40
CA GLU A 124 5.40 -13.62 13.78
C GLU A 124 4.90 -12.60 14.78
N GLU A 125 4.38 -13.06 15.92
CA GLU A 125 3.86 -12.18 16.98
C GLU A 125 4.91 -11.18 17.44
N LEU A 126 6.13 -11.67 17.72
CA LEU A 126 7.24 -10.83 18.15
C LEU A 126 7.57 -9.75 17.10
N LEU A 127 7.74 -10.16 15.83
CA LEU A 127 8.08 -9.23 14.77
C LEU A 127 6.96 -8.23 14.52
N ARG A 128 5.70 -8.67 14.56
CA ARG A 128 4.52 -7.81 14.42
C ARG A 128 4.48 -6.73 15.51
N ARG A 129 4.64 -7.10 16.77
CA ARG A 129 4.68 -6.15 17.91
C ARG A 129 5.84 -5.15 17.75
N TYR A 130 6.99 -5.62 17.28
CA TYR A 130 8.15 -4.76 17.06
C TYR A 130 7.91 -3.73 15.94
N ILE A 131 7.41 -4.13 14.77
CA ILE A 131 7.15 -3.20 13.65
C ILE A 131 5.94 -2.30 13.90
N MET A 132 5.02 -2.69 14.79
CA MET A 132 3.91 -1.86 15.25
C MET A 132 4.35 -0.84 16.32
N GLY A 133 5.59 -0.92 16.81
CA GLY A 133 6.10 -0.06 17.88
C GLY A 133 5.54 -0.38 19.26
N GLU A 134 4.94 -1.55 19.45
CA GLU A 134 4.37 -2.00 20.73
C GLU A 134 5.45 -2.51 21.69
N ILE A 135 6.59 -2.93 21.18
CA ILE A 135 7.75 -3.38 21.93
C ILE A 135 9.04 -2.95 21.24
N ASP A 136 10.02 -2.51 22.00
CA ASP A 136 11.37 -2.21 21.51
C ASP A 136 12.37 -3.36 21.83
N LEU A 137 13.63 -3.19 21.43
CA LEU A 137 14.66 -4.21 21.65
C LEU A 137 14.94 -4.44 23.14
N GLN A 138 14.80 -3.42 23.99
CA GLN A 138 14.98 -3.57 25.44
C GLN A 138 13.81 -4.36 26.04
N GLY A 139 12.60 -4.06 25.62
CA GLY A 139 11.40 -4.81 26.02
C GLY A 139 11.48 -6.28 25.60
N ILE A 140 11.95 -6.58 24.39
CA ILE A 140 12.16 -7.95 23.90
C ILE A 140 13.21 -8.69 24.79
N ALA A 141 14.33 -8.02 25.07
CA ALA A 141 15.39 -8.60 25.90
C ALA A 141 14.88 -8.94 27.30
N ALA A 142 14.12 -8.03 27.92
CA ALA A 142 13.52 -8.22 29.24
C ALA A 142 12.45 -9.33 29.25
N GLU A 143 11.49 -9.29 28.30
CA GLU A 143 10.38 -10.25 28.22
C GLU A 143 10.86 -11.69 28.01
N ARG A 144 11.94 -11.85 27.19
CA ARG A 144 12.51 -13.18 26.90
C ARG A 144 13.70 -13.58 27.74
N THR A 145 14.10 -12.72 28.67
CA THR A 145 15.27 -12.95 29.56
C THR A 145 16.54 -13.27 28.76
N ILE A 146 16.83 -12.48 27.71
CA ILE A 146 17.98 -12.62 26.84
C ILE A 146 18.80 -11.32 26.79
N ALA A 147 20.05 -11.42 26.36
CA ALA A 147 20.88 -10.22 26.14
C ALA A 147 20.31 -9.32 25.02
N TYR A 148 20.49 -8.01 25.16
CA TYR A 148 20.08 -7.03 24.16
C TYR A 148 20.60 -7.33 22.75
N GLU A 149 21.88 -7.71 22.64
CA GLU A 149 22.47 -8.07 21.33
C GLU A 149 21.83 -9.34 20.73
N THR A 150 21.39 -10.27 21.56
CA THR A 150 20.63 -11.46 21.12
C THR A 150 19.25 -11.06 20.58
N ALA A 151 18.54 -10.14 21.29
CA ALA A 151 17.26 -9.61 20.82
C ALA A 151 17.40 -8.89 19.48
N LYS A 152 18.42 -8.03 19.36
CA LYS A 152 18.76 -7.32 18.13
C LYS A 152 19.10 -8.26 16.97
N GLY A 153 19.90 -9.29 17.22
CA GLY A 153 20.21 -10.35 16.25
C GLY A 153 18.94 -11.04 15.76
N LYS A 154 18.06 -11.45 16.68
CA LYS A 154 16.79 -12.12 16.34
C LYS A 154 15.88 -11.24 15.47
N ILE A 155 15.71 -9.97 15.81
CA ILE A 155 14.89 -9.04 14.98
C ILE A 155 15.51 -8.85 13.58
N ARG A 156 16.84 -8.72 13.49
CA ARG A 156 17.54 -8.64 12.20
C ARG A 156 17.28 -9.87 11.34
N ASP A 157 17.37 -11.06 11.92
CA ASP A 157 17.18 -12.32 11.19
C ASP A 157 15.72 -12.52 10.77
N LEU A 158 14.75 -12.12 11.61
CA LEU A 158 13.33 -12.10 11.26
C LEU A 158 13.02 -11.08 10.16
N LYS A 159 13.62 -9.89 10.22
CA LYS A 159 13.49 -8.88 9.13
C LYS A 159 14.03 -9.44 7.81
N LYS A 160 15.17 -10.12 7.84
CA LYS A 160 15.75 -10.76 6.65
C LYS A 160 14.80 -11.81 6.08
N LEU A 161 14.29 -12.71 6.90
CA LEU A 161 13.32 -13.72 6.49
C LEU A 161 12.05 -13.10 5.90
N LEU A 162 11.50 -12.06 6.55
CA LEU A 162 10.34 -11.34 6.04
C LEU A 162 10.63 -10.71 4.68
N LYS A 163 11.81 -10.11 4.52
CA LYS A 163 12.24 -9.52 3.25
C LYS A 163 12.31 -10.55 2.13
N GLU A 164 12.96 -11.66 2.36
CA GLU A 164 13.08 -12.76 1.40
C GLU A 164 11.70 -13.25 0.95
N ARG A 165 10.79 -13.51 1.88
CA ARG A 165 9.42 -13.95 1.56
C ARG A 165 8.61 -12.89 0.81
N THR A 166 8.72 -11.62 1.22
CA THR A 166 8.01 -10.52 0.55
C THR A 166 8.48 -10.36 -0.89
N LEU A 167 9.81 -10.37 -1.11
CA LEU A 167 10.39 -10.23 -2.45
C LEU A 167 10.02 -11.40 -3.37
N SER A 168 10.05 -12.63 -2.87
CA SER A 168 9.61 -13.81 -3.63
C SER A 168 8.19 -13.65 -4.16
N PHE A 169 7.24 -13.20 -3.34
CA PHE A 169 5.87 -12.97 -3.77
C PHE A 169 5.70 -11.77 -4.72
N LEU A 170 6.52 -10.73 -4.57
CA LEU A 170 6.50 -9.58 -5.48
C LEU A 170 6.99 -9.96 -6.87
N GLU A 171 8.04 -10.79 -6.96
CA GLU A 171 8.59 -11.28 -8.23
C GLU A 171 7.65 -12.27 -8.93
N GLU A 172 6.98 -13.15 -8.19
CA GLU A 172 5.97 -14.06 -8.73
C GLU A 172 4.74 -13.32 -9.29
N GLY A 173 4.37 -12.18 -8.68
CA GLY A 173 3.24 -11.34 -9.12
C GLY A 173 3.53 -10.48 -10.35
N GLU A 174 4.79 -10.23 -10.68
CA GLU A 174 5.19 -9.49 -11.90
C GLU A 174 5.18 -10.39 -13.17
N VAL A 175 5.08 -11.72 -13.00
CA VAL A 175 5.08 -12.71 -14.10
C VAL A 175 3.66 -13.13 -14.53
N ALA A 176 2.64 -12.69 -13.82
CA ALA A 176 1.23 -13.01 -14.08
C ALA A 176 0.47 -11.82 -14.63
#